data_0f94107027531f714fa02794ef1e839f
#
_entry.id   0f94107027531f714fa02794ef1e839f
#
_cell.length_a   1.000
_cell.length_b   1.000
_cell.length_c   1.000
_cell.angle_alpha   90.00
_cell.angle_beta   90.00
_cell.angle_gamma   90.00
#
_symmetry.space_group_name_H-M   'P 1'
#
loop_
_entity.id
_entity.type
_entity.pdbx_description
1 polymer ?
#
loop_
_entity_poly.entity_id
_entity_poly.type
_entity_poly.pdbx_seq_one_letter_code
_entity_poly.pdbx_strand_id
1 'polypeptide(L)'
;MKDNFEFRSINPDEVEQAIAIEQICFPPNEACSPKAMTERIAKVPQLFLVAVDKSTGKLAGFLNGVATDEEKFRDEFFTDIDLCDVNGKNVMLLGLDVLPEYRGQGLARELVYRYSQREKANGRKKLFLTCLEQKVEMYKKFGLQDLGIADSTWGGEEWHEMVLKG
;
A
#
# COMPACT_ATOMS: atom_id res chain seq x y z
N MET A 1 -0.92 18.18 11.32
CA MET A 1 -0.28 17.10 10.56
C MET A 1 -0.51 17.25 9.06
N LYS A 2 -1.76 17.43 8.60
CA LYS A 2 -2.06 17.56 7.18
C LYS A 2 -1.24 18.64 6.47
N ASP A 3 -1.02 19.76 7.12
CA ASP A 3 -0.30 20.89 6.52
C ASP A 3 1.19 20.65 6.39
N ASN A 4 1.72 19.62 7.05
CA ASN A 4 3.16 19.30 7.03
C ASN A 4 3.51 18.34 5.88
N PHE A 5 2.52 17.73 5.25
CA PHE A 5 2.73 16.73 4.22
C PHE A 5 1.97 17.05 2.95
N GLU A 6 2.60 16.75 1.82
CA GLU A 6 1.94 16.73 0.52
C GLU A 6 1.64 15.28 0.15
N PHE A 7 0.44 15.02 -0.36
CA PHE A 7 0.03 13.68 -0.80
C PHE A 7 -0.18 13.71 -2.31
N ARG A 8 0.54 12.85 -3.02
CA ARG A 8 0.48 12.77 -4.47
C ARG A 8 0.94 11.41 -4.98
N SER A 9 0.77 11.16 -6.27
CA SER A 9 1.38 9.99 -6.90
C SER A 9 2.90 10.11 -6.89
N ILE A 10 3.58 8.96 -6.82
CA ILE A 10 5.04 8.92 -6.80
C ILE A 10 5.62 9.44 -8.12
N ASN A 11 6.80 10.07 -8.05
CA ASN A 11 7.57 10.47 -9.23
C ASN A 11 8.60 9.39 -9.57
N PRO A 12 8.96 9.23 -10.85
CA PRO A 12 9.95 8.23 -11.26
C PRO A 12 11.32 8.38 -10.58
N ASP A 13 11.71 9.60 -10.21
CA ASP A 13 12.98 9.86 -9.54
C ASP A 13 12.98 9.54 -8.05
N GLU A 14 11.86 9.06 -7.52
CA GLU A 14 11.71 8.69 -6.11
C GLU A 14 11.84 7.19 -5.86
N VAL A 15 12.16 6.41 -6.88
CA VAL A 15 12.28 4.95 -6.79
C VAL A 15 13.25 4.53 -5.67
N GLU A 16 14.42 5.15 -5.61
CA GLU A 16 15.44 4.78 -4.61
C GLU A 16 14.95 5.05 -3.19
N GLN A 17 14.22 6.15 -2.97
CA GLN A 17 13.62 6.43 -1.67
C GLN A 17 12.60 5.37 -1.29
N ALA A 18 11.73 4.97 -2.22
CA ALA A 18 10.71 3.97 -1.96
C ALA A 18 11.32 2.62 -1.61
N ILE A 19 12.36 2.20 -2.33
CA ILE A 19 13.09 0.95 -2.05
C ILE A 19 13.66 0.98 -0.65
N ALA A 20 14.33 2.08 -0.28
CA ALA A 20 14.95 2.22 1.05
C ALA A 20 13.89 2.19 2.16
N ILE A 21 12.75 2.87 1.98
CA ILE A 21 11.68 2.91 2.96
C ILE A 21 11.11 1.51 3.19
N GLU A 22 10.86 0.76 2.13
CA GLU A 22 10.33 -0.61 2.24
C GLU A 22 11.27 -1.49 3.07
N GLN A 23 12.57 -1.40 2.83
CA GLN A 23 13.56 -2.19 3.56
C GLN A 23 13.70 -1.77 5.02
N ILE A 24 13.41 -0.51 5.34
CA ILE A 24 13.38 -0.03 6.73
C ILE A 24 12.12 -0.52 7.45
N CYS A 25 10.98 -0.47 6.76
CA CYS A 25 9.66 -0.74 7.37
C CYS A 25 9.37 -2.23 7.55
N PHE A 26 9.97 -3.10 6.73
CA PHE A 26 9.67 -4.53 6.74
C PHE A 26 10.93 -5.37 6.86
N PRO A 27 10.85 -6.53 7.57
CA PRO A 27 11.98 -7.46 7.61
C PRO A 27 12.23 -8.07 6.22
N PRO A 28 13.44 -8.61 5.97
CA PRO A 28 13.80 -9.11 4.64
C PRO A 28 12.87 -10.17 4.06
N ASN A 29 12.23 -10.98 4.92
CA ASN A 29 11.29 -12.01 4.45
C ASN A 29 9.94 -11.44 3.99
N GLU A 30 9.61 -10.21 4.38
CA GLU A 30 8.32 -9.58 4.04
C GLU A 30 8.46 -8.44 3.03
N ALA A 31 9.59 -7.75 3.01
CA ALA A 31 9.79 -6.62 2.11
C ALA A 31 9.76 -7.07 0.65
N CYS A 32 9.14 -6.26 -0.22
CA CYS A 32 9.20 -6.55 -1.65
C CYS A 32 10.60 -6.26 -2.19
N SER A 33 10.95 -6.92 -3.30
CA SER A 33 12.26 -6.74 -3.90
C SER A 33 12.40 -5.35 -4.56
N PRO A 34 13.64 -4.83 -4.69
CA PRO A 34 13.87 -3.61 -5.46
C PRO A 34 13.33 -3.70 -6.89
N LYS A 35 13.42 -4.86 -7.51
CA LYS A 35 12.88 -5.09 -8.86
C LYS A 35 11.37 -4.90 -8.89
N ALA A 36 10.64 -5.51 -7.96
CA ALA A 36 9.18 -5.38 -7.90
C ALA A 36 8.76 -3.94 -7.63
N MET A 37 9.45 -3.25 -6.73
CA MET A 37 9.18 -1.85 -6.43
C MET A 37 9.37 -0.99 -7.68
N THR A 38 10.47 -1.19 -8.39
CA THR A 38 10.78 -0.44 -9.62
C THR A 38 9.71 -0.66 -10.69
N GLU A 39 9.28 -1.91 -10.87
CA GLU A 39 8.25 -2.24 -11.86
C GLU A 39 6.91 -1.57 -11.54
N ARG A 40 6.51 -1.55 -10.27
CA ARG A 40 5.26 -0.90 -9.85
C ARG A 40 5.29 0.60 -10.14
N ILE A 41 6.38 1.24 -9.81
CA ILE A 41 6.53 2.69 -10.01
C ILE A 41 6.59 3.04 -11.50
N ALA A 42 7.25 2.20 -12.31
CA ALA A 42 7.34 2.43 -13.75
C ALA A 42 5.99 2.23 -14.45
N LYS A 43 5.23 1.21 -14.05
CA LYS A 43 4.00 0.82 -14.76
C LYS A 43 2.74 1.50 -14.23
N VAL A 44 2.62 1.65 -12.91
CA VAL A 44 1.37 2.16 -12.30
C VAL A 44 1.65 3.18 -11.20
N PRO A 45 2.38 4.27 -11.50
CA PRO A 45 2.67 5.29 -10.50
C PRO A 45 1.39 5.94 -9.95
N GLN A 46 0.30 5.94 -10.72
CA GLN A 46 -0.99 6.48 -10.27
C GLN A 46 -1.61 5.64 -9.14
N LEU A 47 -1.15 4.42 -8.92
CA LEU A 47 -1.59 3.55 -7.83
C LEU A 47 -0.59 3.54 -6.67
N PHE A 48 0.34 4.48 -6.67
CA PHE A 48 1.41 4.60 -5.68
C PHE A 48 1.34 6.00 -5.06
N LEU A 49 0.66 6.10 -3.91
CA LEU A 49 0.44 7.37 -3.21
C LEU A 49 1.55 7.60 -2.20
N VAL A 50 2.22 8.74 -2.29
CA VAL A 50 3.27 9.10 -1.34
C VAL A 50 2.85 10.26 -0.45
N ALA A 51 3.41 10.28 0.77
CA ALA A 51 3.36 11.42 1.67
C ALA A 51 4.74 12.05 1.66
N VAL A 52 4.82 13.31 1.27
CA VAL A 52 6.08 14.05 1.18
C VAL A 52 6.16 15.03 2.34
N ASP A 53 7.26 14.99 3.08
CA ASP A 53 7.53 15.96 4.12
C ASP A 53 7.88 17.30 3.45
N LYS A 54 7.01 18.30 3.63
CA LYS A 54 7.20 19.60 2.98
C LYS A 54 8.46 20.32 3.41
N SER A 55 8.95 20.04 4.63
CA SER A 55 10.16 20.70 5.14
C SER A 55 11.43 20.18 4.49
N THR A 56 11.45 18.96 3.99
CA THR A 56 12.64 18.34 3.39
C THR A 56 12.47 18.01 1.91
N GLY A 57 11.23 17.90 1.41
CA GLY A 57 10.94 17.43 0.08
C GLY A 57 11.12 15.92 -0.10
N LYS A 58 11.37 15.19 0.99
CA LYS A 58 11.60 13.74 0.95
C LYS A 58 10.35 12.96 1.34
N LEU A 59 10.29 11.69 0.92
CA LEU A 59 9.16 10.81 1.25
C LEU A 59 9.18 10.46 2.73
N ALA A 60 8.02 10.55 3.37
CA ALA A 60 7.80 10.12 4.75
C ALA A 60 7.16 8.73 4.80
N GLY A 61 6.44 8.35 3.76
CA GLY A 61 5.75 7.06 3.68
C GLY A 61 4.95 6.96 2.40
N PHE A 62 4.31 5.81 2.21
CA PHE A 62 3.50 5.59 1.01
C PHE A 62 2.52 4.43 1.20
N LEU A 63 1.57 4.36 0.27
CA LEU A 63 0.65 3.24 0.13
C LEU A 63 0.56 2.92 -1.36
N ASN A 64 0.82 1.66 -1.72
CA ASN A 64 0.79 1.26 -3.12
C ASN A 64 -0.03 0.00 -3.33
N GLY A 65 -0.52 -0.17 -4.56
CA GLY A 65 -1.34 -1.30 -4.93
C GLY A 65 -1.39 -1.53 -6.42
N VAL A 66 -2.15 -2.54 -6.82
CA VAL A 66 -2.43 -2.85 -8.22
C VAL A 66 -3.94 -3.03 -8.38
N ALA A 67 -4.47 -2.64 -9.54
CA ALA A 67 -5.89 -2.78 -9.83
C ALA A 67 -6.17 -4.14 -10.48
N THR A 68 -7.38 -4.68 -10.24
CA THR A 68 -7.79 -5.96 -10.78
C THR A 68 -9.30 -6.12 -10.63
N ASP A 69 -9.89 -7.03 -11.41
CA ASP A 69 -11.29 -7.43 -11.21
C ASP A 69 -11.43 -8.58 -10.20
N GLU A 70 -10.33 -9.16 -9.76
CA GLU A 70 -10.36 -10.25 -8.79
C GLU A 70 -10.86 -9.74 -7.44
N GLU A 71 -11.52 -10.63 -6.68
CA GLU A 71 -12.10 -10.32 -5.38
C GLU A 71 -11.45 -11.12 -4.25
N LYS A 72 -10.26 -11.65 -4.48
CA LYS A 72 -9.49 -12.38 -3.49
C LYS A 72 -8.02 -12.07 -3.65
N PHE A 73 -7.35 -11.79 -2.53
CA PHE A 73 -5.91 -11.50 -2.52
C PHE A 73 -5.12 -12.78 -2.77
N ARG A 74 -4.07 -12.69 -3.57
CA ARG A 74 -3.11 -13.79 -3.78
C ARG A 74 -1.70 -13.23 -3.93
N ASP A 75 -0.71 -14.05 -3.57
CA ASP A 75 0.68 -13.62 -3.47
C ASP A 75 1.28 -13.16 -4.80
N GLU A 76 0.77 -13.65 -5.91
CA GLU A 76 1.25 -13.27 -7.24
C GLU A 76 1.15 -11.76 -7.50
N PHE A 77 0.22 -11.07 -6.81
CA PHE A 77 0.13 -9.62 -6.94
C PHE A 77 1.39 -8.90 -6.44
N PHE A 78 2.15 -9.50 -5.53
CA PHE A 78 3.39 -8.90 -5.05
C PHE A 78 4.51 -8.94 -6.08
N THR A 79 4.50 -9.90 -6.99
CA THR A 79 5.65 -10.20 -7.85
C THR A 79 5.40 -10.04 -9.33
N ASP A 80 4.15 -10.05 -9.78
CA ASP A 80 3.80 -10.01 -11.20
C ASP A 80 2.98 -8.75 -11.51
N ILE A 81 3.67 -7.70 -11.95
CA ILE A 81 3.01 -6.43 -12.28
C ILE A 81 2.09 -6.56 -13.49
N ASP A 82 2.28 -7.58 -14.33
CA ASP A 82 1.42 -7.80 -15.50
C ASP A 82 0.01 -8.23 -15.12
N LEU A 83 -0.21 -8.64 -13.86
CA LEU A 83 -1.55 -8.92 -13.35
C LEU A 83 -2.38 -7.64 -13.15
N CYS A 84 -1.73 -6.47 -13.12
CA CYS A 84 -2.43 -5.21 -12.92
C CYS A 84 -3.26 -4.87 -14.15
N ASP A 85 -4.57 -4.69 -13.92
CA ASP A 85 -5.51 -4.18 -14.92
C ASP A 85 -5.98 -2.81 -14.44
N VAL A 86 -5.51 -1.74 -15.06
CA VAL A 86 -5.81 -0.37 -14.63
C VAL A 86 -7.31 -0.05 -14.68
N ASN A 87 -8.08 -0.82 -15.44
CA ASN A 87 -9.54 -0.69 -15.52
C ASN A 87 -10.27 -1.61 -14.53
N GLY A 88 -9.52 -2.35 -13.70
CA GLY A 88 -10.11 -3.25 -12.72
C GLY A 88 -10.98 -2.51 -11.71
N LYS A 89 -12.01 -3.19 -11.21
CA LYS A 89 -12.96 -2.58 -10.26
C LYS A 89 -12.45 -2.57 -8.81
N ASN A 90 -11.39 -3.30 -8.52
CA ASN A 90 -10.82 -3.43 -7.17
C ASN A 90 -9.34 -3.08 -7.17
N VAL A 91 -8.79 -2.84 -5.97
CA VAL A 91 -7.36 -2.64 -5.77
C VAL A 91 -6.86 -3.63 -4.74
N MET A 92 -5.72 -4.28 -5.04
CA MET A 92 -4.97 -5.06 -4.06
C MET A 92 -3.85 -4.19 -3.52
N LEU A 93 -3.94 -3.81 -2.24
CA LEU A 93 -2.96 -2.97 -1.59
C LEU A 93 -1.75 -3.83 -1.23
N LEU A 94 -0.57 -3.41 -1.64
CA LEU A 94 0.64 -4.21 -1.53
C LEU A 94 1.59 -3.77 -0.42
N GLY A 95 1.50 -2.53 0.02
CA GLY A 95 2.35 -2.07 1.10
C GLY A 95 1.96 -0.69 1.61
N LEU A 96 1.86 -0.59 2.92
CA LEU A 96 1.67 0.66 3.65
C LEU A 96 2.91 0.88 4.50
N ASP A 97 3.69 1.88 4.14
CA ASP A 97 4.98 2.15 4.76
C ASP A 97 4.99 3.55 5.35
N VAL A 98 5.40 3.66 6.61
CA VAL A 98 5.66 4.96 7.27
C VAL A 98 7.01 4.85 7.95
N LEU A 99 7.93 5.76 7.62
CA LEU A 99 9.24 5.77 8.28
C LEU A 99 9.08 5.95 9.78
N PRO A 100 9.95 5.31 10.60
CA PRO A 100 9.82 5.34 12.05
C PRO A 100 9.71 6.75 12.64
N GLU A 101 10.46 7.72 12.11
CA GLU A 101 10.48 9.10 12.62
C GLU A 101 9.16 9.85 12.38
N TYR A 102 8.29 9.32 11.50
CA TYR A 102 6.99 9.93 11.20
C TYR A 102 5.81 9.19 11.80
N ARG A 103 6.07 8.13 12.57
CA ARG A 103 5.02 7.32 13.19
C ARG A 103 4.42 8.02 14.41
N GLY A 104 3.23 7.57 14.81
CA GLY A 104 2.57 8.08 16.01
C GLY A 104 1.80 9.39 15.80
N GLN A 105 1.60 9.83 14.56
CA GLN A 105 0.89 11.06 14.27
C GLN A 105 -0.25 10.88 13.25
N GLY A 106 -0.66 9.64 13.00
CA GLY A 106 -1.81 9.34 12.14
C GLY A 106 -1.53 9.32 10.65
N LEU A 107 -0.25 9.28 10.23
CA LEU A 107 0.09 9.32 8.80
C LEU A 107 -0.40 8.07 8.05
N ALA A 108 -0.29 6.89 8.66
CA ALA A 108 -0.79 5.65 8.04
C ALA A 108 -2.29 5.73 7.78
N ARG A 109 -3.06 6.21 8.76
CA ARG A 109 -4.49 6.41 8.63
C ARG A 109 -4.83 7.37 7.49
N GLU A 110 -4.10 8.48 7.42
CA GLU A 110 -4.31 9.50 6.39
C GLU A 110 -4.00 8.96 4.99
N LEU A 111 -2.94 8.14 4.85
CA LEU A 111 -2.61 7.50 3.58
C LEU A 111 -3.74 6.56 3.13
N VAL A 112 -4.25 5.72 4.03
CA VAL A 112 -5.35 4.80 3.70
C VAL A 112 -6.61 5.60 3.32
N TYR A 113 -6.94 6.63 4.08
CA TYR A 113 -8.12 7.45 3.81
C TYR A 113 -8.03 8.11 2.44
N ARG A 114 -6.93 8.80 2.15
CA ARG A 114 -6.76 9.52 0.88
C ARG A 114 -6.68 8.57 -0.31
N TYR A 115 -6.01 7.44 -0.14
CA TYR A 115 -5.94 6.42 -1.18
C TYR A 115 -7.35 5.89 -1.51
N SER A 116 -8.12 5.55 -0.47
CA SER A 116 -9.48 5.02 -0.67
C SER A 116 -10.40 6.04 -1.32
N GLN A 117 -10.33 7.30 -0.93
CA GLN A 117 -11.14 8.37 -1.53
C GLN A 117 -10.80 8.57 -3.01
N ARG A 118 -9.51 8.56 -3.33
CA ARG A 118 -9.04 8.72 -4.71
C ARG A 118 -9.50 7.55 -5.59
N GLU A 119 -9.34 6.33 -5.10
CA GLU A 119 -9.70 5.15 -5.88
C GLU A 119 -11.21 5.00 -6.01
N LYS A 120 -11.96 5.35 -4.99
CA LYS A 120 -13.42 5.39 -5.07
C LYS A 120 -13.88 6.39 -6.14
N ALA A 121 -13.27 7.55 -6.21
CA ALA A 121 -13.55 8.54 -7.25
C ALA A 121 -13.20 8.01 -8.64
N ASN A 122 -12.25 7.09 -8.75
CA ASN A 122 -11.87 6.43 -10.00
C ASN A 122 -12.75 5.23 -10.33
N GLY A 123 -13.81 4.98 -9.54
CA GLY A 123 -14.76 3.90 -9.81
C GLY A 123 -14.43 2.57 -9.16
N ARG A 124 -13.41 2.52 -8.31
CA ARG A 124 -13.07 1.28 -7.59
C ARG A 124 -14.15 0.94 -6.56
N LYS A 125 -14.43 -0.34 -6.41
CA LYS A 125 -15.47 -0.82 -5.48
C LYS A 125 -14.91 -1.31 -4.16
N LYS A 126 -13.79 -2.03 -4.18
CA LYS A 126 -13.18 -2.62 -2.98
C LYS A 126 -11.68 -2.49 -3.01
N LEU A 127 -11.10 -2.31 -1.83
CA LEU A 127 -9.65 -2.37 -1.63
C LEU A 127 -9.36 -3.54 -0.70
N PHE A 128 -8.48 -4.43 -1.11
CA PHE A 128 -8.07 -5.61 -0.35
C PHE A 128 -6.63 -5.47 0.10
N LEU A 129 -6.31 -6.04 1.25
CA LEU A 129 -4.92 -6.20 1.69
C LEU A 129 -4.77 -7.45 2.53
N THR A 130 -3.53 -7.86 2.75
CA THR A 130 -3.20 -8.86 3.75
C THR A 130 -2.33 -8.20 4.83
N CYS A 131 -2.52 -8.63 6.08
CA CYS A 131 -1.74 -8.12 7.20
C CYS A 131 -1.52 -9.21 8.23
N LEU A 132 -0.48 -9.04 9.03
CA LEU A 132 -0.26 -9.92 10.19
C LEU A 132 -1.34 -9.69 11.25
N GLU A 133 -1.59 -10.69 12.09
CA GLU A 133 -2.63 -10.63 13.10
C GLU A 133 -2.53 -9.38 14.00
N GLN A 134 -1.30 -9.00 14.37
CA GLN A 134 -1.09 -7.83 15.23
C GLN A 134 -1.48 -6.50 14.58
N LYS A 135 -1.71 -6.47 13.28
CA LYS A 135 -2.15 -5.27 12.55
C LYS A 135 -3.65 -5.21 12.32
N VAL A 136 -4.38 -6.31 12.57
CA VAL A 136 -5.80 -6.40 12.27
C VAL A 136 -6.60 -5.29 12.95
N GLU A 137 -6.37 -5.06 14.25
CA GLU A 137 -7.14 -4.04 14.99
C GLU A 137 -6.86 -2.62 14.45
N MET A 138 -5.63 -2.34 14.03
CA MET A 138 -5.29 -1.06 13.41
C MET A 138 -6.11 -0.84 12.14
N TYR A 139 -6.12 -1.84 11.25
CA TYR A 139 -6.85 -1.74 10.00
C TYR A 139 -8.37 -1.68 10.20
N LYS A 140 -8.90 -2.36 11.22
CA LYS A 140 -10.32 -2.21 11.58
C LYS A 140 -10.65 -0.77 11.95
N LYS A 141 -9.77 -0.09 12.68
CA LYS A 141 -9.94 1.32 13.02
C LYS A 141 -9.89 2.22 11.79
N PHE A 142 -9.23 1.80 10.73
CA PHE A 142 -9.20 2.51 9.45
C PHE A 142 -10.43 2.22 8.59
N GLY A 143 -11.32 1.33 9.04
CA GLY A 143 -12.56 1.01 8.34
C GLY A 143 -12.55 -0.30 7.57
N LEU A 144 -11.47 -1.09 7.66
CA LEU A 144 -11.41 -2.38 6.96
C LEU A 144 -12.08 -3.48 7.77
N GLN A 145 -12.64 -4.46 7.06
CA GLN A 145 -13.26 -5.64 7.63
C GLN A 145 -12.29 -6.83 7.51
N ASP A 146 -12.13 -7.58 8.62
CA ASP A 146 -11.32 -8.79 8.65
C ASP A 146 -12.12 -9.95 8.02
N LEU A 147 -11.58 -10.54 6.96
CA LEU A 147 -12.18 -11.68 6.26
C LEU A 147 -11.63 -13.02 6.75
N GLY A 148 -10.71 -12.99 7.74
CA GLY A 148 -10.11 -14.20 8.28
C GLY A 148 -8.75 -14.51 7.65
N ILE A 149 -8.30 -15.74 7.83
CA ILE A 149 -6.99 -16.17 7.35
C ILE A 149 -6.96 -16.20 5.82
N ALA A 150 -5.95 -15.55 5.25
CA ALA A 150 -5.75 -15.48 3.80
C ALA A 150 -5.02 -16.72 3.29
N ASP A 151 -5.10 -16.95 1.97
CA ASP A 151 -4.33 -18.00 1.32
C ASP A 151 -2.85 -17.65 1.17
N SER A 152 -2.44 -16.46 1.60
CA SER A 152 -1.06 -15.98 1.47
C SER A 152 -0.13 -16.72 2.40
N THR A 153 1.05 -17.08 1.87
CA THR A 153 2.16 -17.63 2.66
C THR A 153 3.40 -16.73 2.54
N TRP A 154 3.22 -15.48 2.15
CA TRP A 154 4.30 -14.52 1.91
C TRP A 154 5.24 -14.44 3.12
N GLY A 155 6.54 -14.54 2.87
CA GLY A 155 7.55 -14.50 3.93
C GLY A 155 7.49 -15.64 4.91
N GLY A 156 6.69 -16.69 4.66
CA GLY A 156 6.50 -17.81 5.59
C GLY A 156 5.61 -17.47 6.77
N GLU A 157 4.84 -16.38 6.70
CA GLU A 157 3.97 -15.89 7.77
C GLU A 157 2.51 -16.25 7.50
N GLU A 158 1.68 -16.19 8.56
CA GLU A 158 0.23 -16.31 8.46
C GLU A 158 -0.38 -14.91 8.33
N TRP A 159 -1.23 -14.73 7.33
CA TRP A 159 -1.81 -13.43 7.01
C TRP A 159 -3.33 -13.45 7.13
N HIS A 160 -3.90 -12.32 7.54
CA HIS A 160 -5.33 -12.07 7.47
C HIS A 160 -5.64 -11.28 6.20
N GLU A 161 -6.75 -11.64 5.54
CA GLU A 161 -7.25 -10.85 4.42
C GLU A 161 -8.25 -9.82 4.94
N MET A 162 -8.10 -8.57 4.49
CA MET A 162 -8.99 -7.49 4.91
C MET A 162 -9.52 -6.74 3.70
N VAL A 163 -10.70 -6.17 3.84
CA VAL A 163 -11.35 -5.44 2.74
C VAL A 163 -11.92 -4.12 3.22
N LEU A 164 -11.77 -3.07 2.39
CA LEU A 164 -12.44 -1.80 2.56
C LEU A 164 -13.40 -1.64 1.38
N LYS A 165 -14.70 -1.54 1.69
CA LYS A 165 -15.73 -1.35 0.67
C LYS A 165 -15.93 0.13 0.39
N GLY A 166 -15.99 0.48 -0.88
CA GLY A 166 -16.14 1.86 -1.32
C GLY A 166 -17.56 2.42 -1.30
#